data_ddb9dbf5fe338e84a65c74098299d8ac
#
_entry.id   ddb9dbf5fe338e84a65c74098299d8ac
#
_cell.length_a   1.000
_cell.length_b   1.000
_cell.length_c   1.000
_cell.angle_alpha   90.00
_cell.angle_beta   90.00
_cell.angle_gamma   90.00
#
_symmetry.space_group_name_H-M   'P 1'
#
loop_
_entity.id
_entity.type
_entity.pdbx_description
1 polymer ?
#
loop_
_entity_poly.entity_id
_entity_poly.type
_entity_poly.pdbx_seq_one_letter_code
_entity_poly.pdbx_strand_id
1 'polypeptide(L)'
;EIHERLVGSEMCIRDRSPLNYLLILSSFFMLLINILIFGLFEHIKQKNSEIAELTLQNQRDADSVEYYKALVSQDEKQKVLIHDIKKHLNAIASLNEQHNSEKIAAYLTHVLGSSELKHSVRVCDNDLLNALLCRYQKICLTQNIALHIDIRSKCIDFVTYDDLSVLFGNLMDNAVESAEKTVNPFIELNVFQKEKNNMTIITLIDSCRVNPIDKNGNLLPTKKPNPQFHGFGMRSIENIVKKYNGEMTFYFDDPTKTFHTIIMLRH
;
A
#
# COMPACT_ATOMS: atom_id res chain seq x y z
N GLU A 1 4.58 72.96 56.73
CA GLU A 1 4.69 71.46 56.49
C GLU A 1 3.50 70.87 55.71
N ILE A 2 2.27 71.43 55.77
CA ILE A 2 1.09 70.91 55.04
C ILE A 2 1.12 71.33 53.55
N HIS A 3 1.71 72.48 53.20
CA HIS A 3 1.82 72.93 51.80
C HIS A 3 2.81 72.15 50.98
N GLU A 4 3.94 71.73 51.56
CA GLU A 4 4.94 70.92 50.83
C GLU A 4 4.48 69.49 50.55
N ARG A 5 3.63 68.89 51.40
CA ARG A 5 3.03 67.56 51.15
C ARG A 5 2.01 67.56 50.01
N LEU A 6 1.24 68.66 49.87
CA LEU A 6 0.26 68.79 48.79
C LEU A 6 0.88 69.00 47.42
N VAL A 7 1.99 69.79 47.35
CA VAL A 7 2.74 69.99 46.09
C VAL A 7 3.43 68.72 45.61
N GLY A 8 3.95 67.91 46.53
CA GLY A 8 4.56 66.62 46.17
C GLY A 8 3.56 65.56 45.66
N SER A 9 2.32 65.57 46.18
CA SER A 9 1.29 64.66 45.70
C SER A 9 0.74 65.00 44.34
N GLU A 10 0.58 66.32 44.05
CA GLU A 10 0.12 66.77 42.71
C GLU A 10 1.19 66.57 41.64
N MET A 11 2.47 66.70 41.97
CA MET A 11 3.57 66.48 41.03
C MET A 11 3.69 64.96 40.65
N CYS A 12 3.49 64.07 41.62
CA CYS A 12 3.45 62.62 41.33
C CYS A 12 2.24 62.15 40.51
N ILE A 13 1.09 62.83 40.63
CA ILE A 13 -0.13 62.51 39.85
C ILE A 13 0.01 63.04 38.40
N ARG A 14 0.67 64.17 38.18
CA ARG A 14 0.87 64.80 36.89
C ARG A 14 1.86 64.03 35.99
N ASP A 15 2.86 63.39 36.57
CA ASP A 15 3.84 62.60 35.85
C ASP A 15 3.34 61.21 35.44
N ARG A 16 2.31 60.66 36.09
CA ARG A 16 1.72 59.35 35.73
C ARG A 16 0.77 59.37 34.53
N SER A 17 0.22 60.53 34.21
CA SER A 17 -0.72 60.66 33.10
C SER A 17 -0.15 60.33 31.71
N PRO A 18 1.05 60.77 31.31
CA PRO A 18 1.62 60.41 30.00
C PRO A 18 2.00 58.94 29.90
N LEU A 19 2.43 58.31 31.00
CA LEU A 19 2.78 56.90 31.03
C LEU A 19 1.52 56.01 30.83
N ASN A 20 0.40 56.36 31.44
CA ASN A 20 -0.87 55.64 31.28
C ASN A 20 -1.38 55.76 29.83
N TYR A 21 -1.28 56.90 29.17
CA TYR A 21 -1.62 57.04 27.75
C TYR A 21 -0.73 56.17 26.85
N LEU A 22 0.56 56.07 27.10
CA LEU A 22 1.51 55.23 26.39
C LEU A 22 1.15 53.74 26.57
N LEU A 23 0.78 53.30 27.76
CA LEU A 23 0.36 51.93 28.05
C LEU A 23 -0.96 51.60 27.33
N ILE A 24 -1.95 52.48 27.33
CA ILE A 24 -3.22 52.28 26.61
C ILE A 24 -2.96 52.21 25.11
N LEU A 25 -2.12 53.10 24.56
CA LEU A 25 -1.78 53.11 23.14
C LEU A 25 -1.05 51.84 22.73
N SER A 26 -0.09 51.35 23.53
CA SER A 26 0.64 50.10 23.26
C SER A 26 -0.26 48.89 23.31
N SER A 27 -1.21 48.83 24.26
CA SER A 27 -2.18 47.73 24.33
C SER A 27 -3.14 47.73 23.15
N PHE A 28 -3.53 48.91 22.67
CA PHE A 28 -4.35 49.06 21.46
C PHE A 28 -3.62 48.54 20.21
N PHE A 29 -2.35 48.90 20.02
CA PHE A 29 -1.54 48.40 18.90
C PHE A 29 -1.31 46.91 18.98
N MET A 30 -1.09 46.33 20.18
CA MET A 30 -0.94 44.91 20.40
C MET A 30 -2.21 44.15 20.03
N LEU A 31 -3.40 44.67 20.35
CA LEU A 31 -4.67 44.12 19.99
C LEU A 31 -4.92 44.15 18.48
N LEU A 32 -4.57 45.26 17.84
CA LEU A 32 -4.68 45.45 16.39
C LEU A 32 -3.76 44.46 15.62
N ILE A 33 -2.53 44.26 16.10
CA ILE A 33 -1.58 43.28 15.55
C ILE A 33 -2.15 41.85 15.71
N ASN A 34 -2.71 41.49 16.86
CA ASN A 34 -3.32 40.19 17.08
C ASN A 34 -4.50 39.92 16.11
N ILE A 35 -5.36 40.92 15.87
CA ILE A 35 -6.47 40.79 14.91
C ILE A 35 -5.92 40.59 13.49
N LEU A 36 -4.87 41.31 13.10
CA LEU A 36 -4.22 41.16 11.79
C LEU A 36 -3.60 39.76 11.63
N ILE A 37 -2.87 39.31 12.64
CA ILE A 37 -2.26 37.95 12.63
C ILE A 37 -3.36 36.87 12.53
N PHE A 38 -4.45 37.02 13.29
CA PHE A 38 -5.56 36.09 13.22
C PHE A 38 -6.21 36.05 11.84
N GLY A 39 -6.45 37.22 11.24
CA GLY A 39 -6.99 37.32 9.87
C GLY A 39 -6.08 36.69 8.81
N LEU A 40 -4.76 36.91 8.92
CA LEU A 40 -3.77 36.27 8.04
C LEU A 40 -3.74 34.75 8.24
N PHE A 41 -3.80 34.29 9.49
CA PHE A 41 -3.80 32.87 9.80
C PHE A 41 -5.04 32.16 9.21
N GLU A 42 -6.23 32.76 9.37
CA GLU A 42 -7.47 32.22 8.80
C GLU A 42 -7.43 32.19 7.27
N HIS A 43 -6.90 33.26 6.64
CA HIS A 43 -6.73 33.30 5.19
C HIS A 43 -5.75 32.23 4.67
N ILE A 44 -4.62 32.05 5.34
CA ILE A 44 -3.64 30.99 5.00
C ILE A 44 -4.25 29.60 5.17
N LYS A 45 -4.98 29.37 6.25
CA LYS A 45 -5.65 28.10 6.51
C LYS A 45 -6.67 27.76 5.42
N GLN A 46 -7.47 28.74 5.01
CA GLN A 46 -8.44 28.56 3.93
C GLN A 46 -7.76 28.26 2.59
N LYS A 47 -6.69 28.97 2.26
CA LYS A 47 -5.89 28.71 1.05
C LYS A 47 -5.22 27.34 1.05
N ASN A 48 -4.69 26.91 2.18
CA ASN A 48 -4.10 25.58 2.30
C ASN A 48 -5.14 24.46 2.16
N SER A 49 -6.37 24.69 2.65
CA SER A 49 -7.48 23.75 2.46
C SER A 49 -7.89 23.63 0.99
N GLU A 50 -7.99 24.76 0.28
CA GLU A 50 -8.29 24.80 -1.16
C GLU A 50 -7.20 24.08 -1.99
N ILE A 51 -5.93 24.34 -1.68
CA ILE A 51 -4.80 23.67 -2.34
C ILE A 51 -4.82 22.16 -2.07
N ALA A 52 -5.11 21.75 -0.85
CA ALA A 52 -5.20 20.32 -0.50
C ALA A 52 -6.33 19.61 -1.27
N GLU A 53 -7.48 20.26 -1.41
CA GLU A 53 -8.62 19.73 -2.17
C GLU A 53 -8.30 19.59 -3.66
N LEU A 54 -7.71 20.63 -4.27
CA LEU A 54 -7.27 20.61 -5.67
C LEU A 54 -6.19 19.55 -5.92
N THR A 55 -5.27 19.38 -4.98
CA THR A 55 -4.23 18.34 -5.08
C THR A 55 -4.83 16.95 -5.04
N LEU A 56 -5.81 16.73 -4.15
CA LEU A 56 -6.50 15.45 -4.06
C LEU A 56 -7.32 15.15 -5.33
N GLN A 57 -7.97 16.18 -5.90
CA GLN A 57 -8.71 16.04 -7.14
C GLN A 57 -7.79 15.70 -8.31
N ASN A 58 -6.67 16.41 -8.47
CA ASN A 58 -5.67 16.09 -9.50
C ASN A 58 -5.10 14.68 -9.35
N GLN A 59 -4.92 14.22 -8.13
CA GLN A 59 -4.43 12.87 -7.86
C GLN A 59 -5.46 11.80 -8.28
N ARG A 60 -6.74 12.01 -7.97
CA ARG A 60 -7.83 11.12 -8.41
C ARG A 60 -7.95 11.07 -9.94
N ASP A 61 -7.80 12.22 -10.61
CA ASP A 61 -7.86 12.31 -12.05
C ASP A 61 -6.66 11.56 -12.69
N ALA A 62 -5.47 11.71 -12.13
CA ALA A 62 -4.27 10.98 -12.56
C ALA A 62 -4.43 9.47 -12.38
N ASP A 63 -4.92 9.02 -11.22
CA ASP A 63 -5.16 7.61 -10.91
C ASP A 63 -6.20 7.01 -11.87
N SER A 64 -7.26 7.77 -12.20
CA SER A 64 -8.27 7.33 -13.16
C SER A 64 -7.71 7.19 -14.57
N VAL A 65 -6.85 8.10 -15.02
CA VAL A 65 -6.17 8.01 -16.33
C VAL A 65 -5.26 6.79 -16.38
N GLU A 66 -4.53 6.50 -15.31
CA GLU A 66 -3.67 5.31 -15.23
C GLU A 66 -4.51 4.03 -15.27
N TYR A 67 -5.62 3.99 -14.54
CA TYR A 67 -6.58 2.90 -14.57
C TYR A 67 -7.11 2.64 -15.98
N TYR A 68 -7.56 3.69 -16.70
CA TYR A 68 -8.03 3.55 -18.07
C TYR A 68 -6.95 3.05 -19.03
N LYS A 69 -5.71 3.53 -18.90
CA LYS A 69 -4.57 3.02 -19.69
C LYS A 69 -4.32 1.54 -19.44
N ALA A 70 -4.37 1.11 -18.19
CA ALA A 70 -4.22 -0.30 -17.81
C ALA A 70 -5.33 -1.16 -18.43
N LEU A 71 -6.57 -0.66 -18.41
CA LEU A 71 -7.75 -1.34 -18.98
C LEU A 71 -7.64 -1.48 -20.50
N VAL A 72 -7.22 -0.42 -21.21
CA VAL A 72 -6.97 -0.45 -22.66
C VAL A 72 -5.84 -1.44 -22.99
N SER A 73 -4.75 -1.42 -22.24
CA SER A 73 -3.64 -2.37 -22.42
C SER A 73 -4.09 -3.83 -22.19
N GLN A 74 -4.99 -4.06 -21.25
CA GLN A 74 -5.57 -5.38 -21.01
C GLN A 74 -6.44 -5.84 -22.19
N ASP A 75 -7.29 -4.97 -22.72
CA ASP A 75 -8.14 -5.26 -23.90
C ASP A 75 -7.29 -5.60 -25.12
N GLU A 76 -6.22 -4.85 -25.38
CA GLU A 76 -5.27 -5.16 -26.46
C GLU A 76 -4.61 -6.53 -26.30
N LYS A 77 -4.15 -6.86 -25.09
CA LYS A 77 -3.58 -8.18 -24.78
C LYS A 77 -4.59 -9.29 -24.98
N GLN A 78 -5.84 -9.06 -24.61
CA GLN A 78 -6.93 -10.03 -24.81
C GLN A 78 -7.22 -10.24 -26.30
N LYS A 79 -7.22 -9.18 -27.11
CA LYS A 79 -7.38 -9.29 -28.59
C LYS A 79 -6.24 -10.09 -29.23
N VAL A 80 -5.00 -9.86 -28.81
CA VAL A 80 -3.84 -10.64 -29.28
C VAL A 80 -4.01 -12.12 -28.90
N LEU A 81 -4.38 -12.41 -27.65
CA LEU A 81 -4.62 -13.79 -27.19
C LEU A 81 -5.71 -14.50 -28.01
N ILE A 82 -6.85 -13.82 -28.22
CA ILE A 82 -7.96 -14.38 -29.03
C ILE A 82 -7.48 -14.66 -30.47
N HIS A 83 -6.69 -13.77 -31.05
CA HIS A 83 -6.13 -13.95 -32.39
C HIS A 83 -5.20 -15.16 -32.44
N ASP A 84 -4.35 -15.35 -31.44
CA ASP A 84 -3.42 -16.48 -31.41
C ASP A 84 -4.13 -17.80 -31.13
N ILE A 85 -5.15 -17.82 -30.27
CA ILE A 85 -6.04 -18.98 -30.11
C ILE A 85 -6.69 -19.35 -31.42
N LYS A 86 -7.20 -18.38 -32.19
CA LYS A 86 -7.77 -18.64 -33.54
C LYS A 86 -6.76 -19.25 -34.48
N LYS A 87 -5.52 -18.80 -34.50
CA LYS A 87 -4.43 -19.42 -35.30
C LYS A 87 -4.18 -20.86 -34.91
N HIS A 88 -4.11 -21.17 -33.61
CA HIS A 88 -3.92 -22.54 -33.13
C HIS A 88 -5.10 -23.43 -33.49
N LEU A 89 -6.33 -22.96 -33.33
CA LEU A 89 -7.54 -23.71 -33.72
C LEU A 89 -7.58 -23.96 -35.24
N ASN A 90 -7.23 -22.98 -36.06
CA ASN A 90 -7.17 -23.16 -37.52
C ASN A 90 -6.08 -24.16 -37.92
N ALA A 91 -4.94 -24.17 -37.29
CA ALA A 91 -3.89 -25.15 -37.51
C ALA A 91 -4.35 -26.59 -37.17
N ILE A 92 -5.05 -26.75 -36.04
CA ILE A 92 -5.63 -28.04 -35.60
C ILE A 92 -6.70 -28.47 -36.61
N ALA A 93 -7.58 -27.58 -37.08
CA ALA A 93 -8.60 -27.89 -38.07
C ALA A 93 -7.98 -28.37 -39.40
N SER A 94 -6.95 -27.68 -39.89
CA SER A 94 -6.23 -28.08 -41.12
C SER A 94 -5.52 -29.43 -40.98
N LEU A 95 -4.93 -29.74 -39.82
CA LEU A 95 -4.33 -31.04 -39.55
C LEU A 95 -5.39 -32.16 -39.44
N ASN A 96 -6.59 -31.84 -38.98
CA ASN A 96 -7.70 -32.77 -38.89
C ASN A 96 -8.28 -33.12 -40.29
N GLU A 97 -8.39 -32.13 -41.19
CA GLU A 97 -8.78 -32.36 -42.59
C GLU A 97 -7.81 -33.32 -43.30
N GLN A 98 -6.54 -33.32 -42.92
CA GLN A 98 -5.53 -34.24 -43.44
C GLN A 98 -5.56 -35.62 -42.76
N HIS A 99 -6.51 -35.88 -41.87
CA HIS A 99 -6.65 -37.12 -41.08
C HIS A 99 -5.36 -37.56 -40.35
N ASN A 100 -4.54 -36.58 -39.91
CA ASN A 100 -3.24 -36.86 -39.29
C ASN A 100 -3.26 -36.67 -37.78
N SER A 101 -3.83 -37.65 -37.09
CA SER A 101 -3.98 -37.60 -35.62
C SER A 101 -2.67 -37.53 -34.84
N GLU A 102 -1.58 -38.12 -35.38
CA GLU A 102 -0.25 -38.04 -34.74
C GLU A 102 0.31 -36.61 -34.74
N LYS A 103 0.16 -35.90 -35.88
CA LYS A 103 0.59 -34.49 -35.97
C LYS A 103 -0.26 -33.58 -35.07
N ILE A 104 -1.56 -33.85 -34.95
CA ILE A 104 -2.43 -33.11 -34.03
C ILE A 104 -1.94 -33.31 -32.59
N ALA A 105 -1.66 -34.56 -32.15
CA ALA A 105 -1.17 -34.86 -30.82
C ALA A 105 0.20 -34.18 -30.53
N ALA A 106 1.12 -34.23 -31.50
CA ALA A 106 2.42 -33.55 -31.37
C ALA A 106 2.25 -32.02 -31.29
N TYR A 107 1.38 -31.43 -32.11
CA TYR A 107 1.11 -30.00 -32.09
C TYR A 107 0.48 -29.53 -30.78
N LEU A 108 -0.52 -30.27 -30.26
CA LEU A 108 -1.14 -30.01 -28.97
C LEU A 108 -0.12 -30.10 -27.83
N THR A 109 0.75 -31.11 -27.83
CA THR A 109 1.83 -31.25 -26.84
C THR A 109 2.79 -30.05 -26.90
N HIS A 110 3.12 -29.59 -28.11
CA HIS A 110 3.96 -28.40 -28.28
C HIS A 110 3.29 -27.13 -27.76
N VAL A 111 2.02 -26.89 -28.12
CA VAL A 111 1.24 -25.71 -27.69
C VAL A 111 1.03 -25.70 -26.17
N LEU A 112 0.63 -26.84 -25.58
CA LEU A 112 0.47 -26.98 -24.12
C LEU A 112 1.80 -26.92 -23.36
N GLY A 113 2.90 -27.25 -24.01
CA GLY A 113 4.25 -27.16 -23.46
C GLY A 113 4.90 -25.78 -23.57
N SER A 114 4.29 -24.85 -24.35
CA SER A 114 4.83 -23.50 -24.50
C SER A 114 4.74 -22.71 -23.18
N SER A 115 5.76 -21.88 -22.93
CA SER A 115 5.88 -21.10 -21.68
C SER A 115 4.73 -20.12 -21.46
N GLU A 116 4.07 -19.68 -22.54
CA GLU A 116 2.95 -18.74 -22.48
C GLU A 116 1.67 -19.34 -21.86
N LEU A 117 1.43 -20.64 -22.06
CA LEU A 117 0.30 -21.35 -21.42
C LEU A 117 0.62 -21.83 -20.02
N LYS A 118 1.91 -22.12 -19.72
CA LYS A 118 2.34 -22.45 -18.36
C LYS A 118 2.17 -21.32 -17.35
N HIS A 119 2.13 -20.07 -17.79
CA HIS A 119 1.96 -18.89 -16.93
C HIS A 119 0.51 -18.53 -16.59
N SER A 120 -0.47 -19.29 -17.08
CA SER A 120 -1.89 -19.08 -16.74
C SER A 120 -2.45 -20.17 -15.82
N VAL A 121 -1.60 -20.87 -15.07
CA VAL A 121 -2.09 -21.81 -14.05
C VAL A 121 -2.77 -20.99 -12.96
N ARG A 122 -4.09 -21.19 -12.81
CA ARG A 122 -4.88 -20.58 -11.76
C ARG A 122 -4.33 -21.02 -10.40
N VAL A 123 -3.95 -20.06 -9.57
CA VAL A 123 -3.30 -20.27 -8.27
C VAL A 123 -4.32 -20.31 -7.13
N CYS A 124 -5.51 -19.67 -7.32
CA CYS A 124 -6.59 -19.69 -6.35
C CYS A 124 -7.96 -19.43 -7.00
N ASP A 125 -9.04 -19.69 -6.26
CA ASP A 125 -10.42 -19.54 -6.76
C ASP A 125 -10.90 -18.10 -6.87
N ASN A 126 -10.34 -17.19 -6.07
CA ASN A 126 -10.70 -15.77 -6.12
C ASN A 126 -10.03 -15.08 -7.31
N ASP A 127 -10.81 -14.54 -8.23
CA ASP A 127 -10.33 -13.99 -9.50
C ASP A 127 -9.39 -12.81 -9.34
N LEU A 128 -9.69 -11.90 -8.40
CA LEU A 128 -8.85 -10.74 -8.14
C LEU A 128 -7.51 -11.14 -7.52
N LEU A 129 -7.56 -11.99 -6.50
CA LEU A 129 -6.35 -12.49 -5.84
C LEU A 129 -5.50 -13.30 -6.81
N ASN A 130 -6.13 -14.11 -7.67
CA ASN A 130 -5.44 -14.85 -8.71
C ASN A 130 -4.71 -13.92 -9.69
N ALA A 131 -5.37 -12.86 -10.17
CA ALA A 131 -4.75 -11.88 -11.05
C ALA A 131 -3.55 -11.16 -10.38
N LEU A 132 -3.72 -10.79 -9.11
CA LEU A 132 -2.66 -10.16 -8.32
C LEU A 132 -1.45 -11.10 -8.17
N LEU A 133 -1.68 -12.35 -7.77
CA LEU A 133 -0.61 -13.34 -7.54
C LEU A 133 0.09 -13.73 -8.84
N CYS A 134 -0.62 -13.85 -9.96
CA CYS A 134 -0.01 -14.05 -11.29
C CYS A 134 0.92 -12.89 -11.68
N ARG A 135 0.60 -11.65 -11.30
CA ARG A 135 1.52 -10.51 -11.46
C ARG A 135 2.80 -10.71 -10.65
N TYR A 136 2.69 -11.10 -9.39
CA TYR A 136 3.87 -11.33 -8.54
C TYR A 136 4.69 -12.54 -8.99
N GLN A 137 4.05 -13.59 -9.52
CA GLN A 137 4.79 -14.70 -10.14
C GLN A 137 5.71 -14.20 -11.27
N LYS A 138 5.22 -13.30 -12.11
CA LYS A 138 6.05 -12.71 -13.20
C LYS A 138 7.19 -11.86 -12.62
N ILE A 139 6.94 -11.04 -11.61
CA ILE A 139 7.97 -10.23 -10.94
C ILE A 139 9.04 -11.15 -10.34
N CYS A 140 8.64 -12.17 -9.58
CA CYS A 140 9.55 -13.12 -8.97
C CYS A 140 10.39 -13.88 -10.01
N LEU A 141 9.79 -14.29 -11.13
CA LEU A 141 10.51 -14.92 -12.22
C LEU A 141 11.58 -14.00 -12.83
N THR A 142 11.28 -12.72 -13.04
CA THR A 142 12.25 -11.76 -13.59
C THR A 142 13.40 -11.46 -12.63
N GLN A 143 13.15 -11.57 -11.33
CA GLN A 143 14.12 -11.31 -10.26
C GLN A 143 14.81 -12.61 -9.75
N ASN A 144 14.52 -13.76 -10.35
CA ASN A 144 15.00 -15.08 -9.91
C ASN A 144 14.65 -15.41 -8.46
N ILE A 145 13.47 -15.00 -7.99
CA ILE A 145 12.93 -15.32 -6.67
C ILE A 145 12.08 -16.58 -6.79
N ALA A 146 12.39 -17.62 -6.00
CA ALA A 146 11.54 -18.81 -5.91
C ALA A 146 10.24 -18.48 -5.17
N LEU A 147 9.09 -18.54 -5.87
CA LEU A 147 7.78 -18.24 -5.28
C LEU A 147 6.94 -19.52 -5.18
N HIS A 148 6.55 -19.87 -3.97
CA HIS A 148 5.61 -20.93 -3.67
C HIS A 148 4.30 -20.37 -3.13
N ILE A 149 3.15 -20.78 -3.69
CA ILE A 149 1.83 -20.32 -3.28
C ILE A 149 0.92 -21.53 -3.06
N ASP A 150 0.34 -21.63 -1.86
CA ASP A 150 -0.71 -22.61 -1.52
C ASP A 150 -1.90 -21.88 -0.88
N ILE A 151 -2.99 -21.75 -1.63
CA ILE A 151 -4.22 -21.09 -1.19
C ILE A 151 -5.37 -22.05 -1.31
N ARG A 152 -5.96 -22.45 -0.17
CA ARG A 152 -7.11 -23.34 -0.16
C ARG A 152 -8.37 -22.61 -0.63
N SER A 153 -9.24 -23.38 -1.31
CA SER A 153 -10.50 -22.89 -1.85
C SER A 153 -11.37 -22.22 -0.78
N LYS A 154 -12.00 -21.11 -1.15
CA LYS A 154 -13.01 -20.37 -0.37
C LYS A 154 -12.53 -19.77 0.97
N CYS A 155 -11.25 -19.87 1.32
CA CYS A 155 -10.76 -19.41 2.60
C CYS A 155 -10.69 -17.87 2.74
N ILE A 156 -10.83 -17.13 1.62
CA ILE A 156 -10.67 -15.66 1.60
C ILE A 156 -11.90 -14.93 1.01
N ASP A 157 -12.98 -15.62 0.68
CA ASP A 157 -14.14 -15.04 -0.02
C ASP A 157 -14.91 -14.00 0.80
N PHE A 158 -14.73 -13.97 2.12
CA PHE A 158 -15.36 -12.99 3.02
C PHE A 158 -14.64 -11.63 3.03
N VAL A 159 -13.44 -11.55 2.46
CA VAL A 159 -12.68 -10.30 2.39
C VAL A 159 -13.07 -9.54 1.12
N THR A 160 -13.31 -8.23 1.25
CA THR A 160 -13.69 -7.39 0.10
C THR A 160 -12.53 -7.27 -0.89
N TYR A 161 -12.83 -7.01 -2.16
CA TYR A 161 -11.82 -6.88 -3.22
C TYR A 161 -10.79 -5.78 -2.95
N ASP A 162 -11.24 -4.64 -2.41
CA ASP A 162 -10.35 -3.53 -2.05
C ASP A 162 -9.37 -3.95 -0.95
N ASP A 163 -9.88 -4.59 0.10
CA ASP A 163 -9.05 -5.07 1.20
C ASP A 163 -8.09 -6.18 0.76
N LEU A 164 -8.52 -7.09 -0.13
CA LEU A 164 -7.65 -8.12 -0.72
C LEU A 164 -6.48 -7.50 -1.49
N SER A 165 -6.77 -6.50 -2.34
CA SER A 165 -5.74 -5.81 -3.12
C SER A 165 -4.71 -5.15 -2.23
N VAL A 166 -5.16 -4.43 -1.20
CA VAL A 166 -4.28 -3.71 -0.28
C VAL A 166 -3.50 -4.68 0.61
N LEU A 167 -4.16 -5.72 1.14
CA LEU A 167 -3.54 -6.71 2.03
C LEU A 167 -2.45 -7.49 1.31
N PHE A 168 -2.82 -8.21 0.25
CA PHE A 168 -1.87 -9.06 -0.48
C PHE A 168 -0.87 -8.25 -1.30
N GLY A 169 -1.25 -7.06 -1.81
CA GLY A 169 -0.33 -6.16 -2.48
C GLY A 169 0.80 -5.73 -1.56
N ASN A 170 0.48 -5.18 -0.39
CA ASN A 170 1.50 -4.75 0.57
C ASN A 170 2.34 -5.92 1.13
N LEU A 171 1.72 -7.08 1.38
CA LEU A 171 2.43 -8.27 1.84
C LEU A 171 3.46 -8.73 0.80
N MET A 172 3.05 -8.87 -0.45
CA MET A 172 3.92 -9.34 -1.52
C MET A 172 4.99 -8.33 -1.90
N ASP A 173 4.69 -7.01 -1.92
CA ASP A 173 5.68 -5.97 -2.18
C ASP A 173 6.79 -5.99 -1.13
N ASN A 174 6.44 -6.14 0.15
CA ASN A 174 7.41 -6.25 1.24
C ASN A 174 8.29 -7.50 1.11
N ALA A 175 7.67 -8.65 0.78
CA ALA A 175 8.39 -9.92 0.63
C ALA A 175 9.35 -9.88 -0.56
N VAL A 176 8.94 -9.34 -1.70
CA VAL A 176 9.81 -9.19 -2.89
C VAL A 176 10.99 -8.28 -2.57
N GLU A 177 10.74 -7.13 -1.94
CA GLU A 177 11.81 -6.19 -1.56
C GLU A 177 12.83 -6.80 -0.59
N SER A 178 12.37 -7.64 0.31
CA SER A 178 13.21 -8.35 1.28
C SER A 178 14.03 -9.44 0.60
N ALA A 179 13.37 -10.30 -0.20
CA ALA A 179 13.97 -11.46 -0.86
C ALA A 179 15.01 -11.05 -1.92
N GLU A 180 14.76 -9.99 -2.69
CA GLU A 180 15.69 -9.48 -3.73
C GLU A 180 17.11 -9.22 -3.20
N LYS A 181 17.25 -8.92 -1.91
CA LYS A 181 18.53 -8.59 -1.26
C LYS A 181 19.29 -9.81 -0.76
N THR A 182 18.78 -11.02 -1.00
CA THR A 182 19.37 -12.29 -0.49
C THR A 182 20.05 -13.09 -1.60
N VAL A 183 20.92 -14.05 -1.20
CA VAL A 183 21.66 -14.89 -2.15
C VAL A 183 20.77 -15.98 -2.76
N ASN A 184 19.86 -16.54 -1.96
CA ASN A 184 18.90 -17.55 -2.39
C ASN A 184 17.48 -17.01 -2.11
N PRO A 185 16.96 -16.15 -2.99
CA PRO A 185 15.69 -15.48 -2.73
C PRO A 185 14.52 -16.44 -2.87
N PHE A 186 13.67 -16.49 -1.84
CA PHE A 186 12.42 -17.24 -1.91
C PHE A 186 11.31 -16.55 -1.12
N ILE A 187 10.07 -16.84 -1.52
CA ILE A 187 8.84 -16.38 -0.88
C ILE A 187 7.88 -17.57 -0.84
N GLU A 188 7.28 -17.81 0.30
CA GLU A 188 6.25 -18.83 0.50
C GLU A 188 4.99 -18.19 1.08
N LEU A 189 3.87 -18.31 0.37
CA LEU A 189 2.56 -17.81 0.77
C LEU A 189 1.60 -18.95 0.94
N ASN A 190 1.12 -19.16 2.15
CA ASN A 190 0.10 -20.15 2.46
C ASN A 190 -1.15 -19.49 3.04
N VAL A 191 -2.33 -19.85 2.54
CA VAL A 191 -3.62 -19.36 3.03
C VAL A 191 -4.56 -20.56 3.25
N PHE A 192 -5.00 -20.75 4.48
CA PHE A 192 -5.90 -21.84 4.85
C PHE A 192 -6.88 -21.45 5.94
N GLN A 193 -8.01 -22.13 5.97
CA GLN A 193 -9.04 -21.95 6.98
C GLN A 193 -8.96 -23.04 8.05
N LYS A 194 -9.08 -22.62 9.30
CA LYS A 194 -9.22 -23.55 10.43
C LYS A 194 -10.71 -23.74 10.73
N GLU A 195 -11.26 -24.89 10.33
CA GLU A 195 -12.69 -25.18 10.37
C GLU A 195 -13.35 -25.01 11.75
N LYS A 196 -12.63 -25.31 12.84
CA LYS A 196 -13.17 -25.22 14.20
C LYS A 196 -13.56 -23.82 14.67
N ASN A 197 -12.98 -22.75 14.09
CA ASN A 197 -13.10 -21.38 14.63
C ASN A 197 -13.48 -20.35 13.57
N ASN A 198 -13.89 -20.74 12.37
CA ASN A 198 -14.11 -19.80 11.24
C ASN A 198 -12.97 -18.77 11.09
N MET A 199 -11.74 -19.25 11.17
CA MET A 199 -10.56 -18.41 11.16
C MET A 199 -9.70 -18.73 9.94
N THR A 200 -9.41 -17.70 9.14
CA THR A 200 -8.46 -17.80 8.03
C THR A 200 -7.08 -17.41 8.52
N ILE A 201 -6.11 -18.24 8.21
CA ILE A 201 -4.70 -18.02 8.53
C ILE A 201 -3.95 -17.76 7.23
N ILE A 202 -3.25 -16.64 7.17
CA ILE A 202 -2.35 -16.27 6.10
C ILE A 202 -0.94 -16.30 6.67
N THR A 203 -0.06 -17.12 6.08
CA THR A 203 1.35 -17.15 6.44
C THR A 203 2.19 -16.74 5.23
N LEU A 204 3.07 -15.79 5.43
CA LEU A 204 4.03 -15.35 4.44
C LEU A 204 5.43 -15.50 5.04
N ILE A 205 6.28 -16.25 4.35
CA ILE A 205 7.68 -16.46 4.73
C ILE A 205 8.54 -15.99 3.58
N ASP A 206 9.46 -15.09 3.85
CA ASP A 206 10.40 -14.60 2.84
C ASP A 206 11.83 -14.64 3.34
N SER A 207 12.77 -14.85 2.43
CA SER A 207 14.19 -14.73 2.72
C SER A 207 14.54 -13.28 3.04
N CYS A 208 15.23 -13.06 4.16
CA CYS A 208 15.58 -11.74 4.64
C CYS A 208 17.02 -11.69 5.14
N ARG A 209 17.83 -10.80 4.58
CA ARG A 209 19.27 -10.75 4.90
C ARG A 209 19.57 -10.27 6.33
N VAL A 210 18.78 -9.32 6.82
CA VAL A 210 19.01 -8.61 8.09
C VAL A 210 17.71 -8.55 8.85
N ASN A 211 17.76 -8.80 10.15
CA ASN A 211 16.58 -8.69 11.01
C ASN A 211 15.94 -7.29 10.88
N PRO A 212 14.69 -7.20 10.39
CA PRO A 212 14.00 -5.93 10.24
C PRO A 212 13.31 -5.46 11.53
N ILE A 213 13.47 -6.21 12.64
CA ILE A 213 12.81 -5.93 13.93
C ILE A 213 13.80 -5.27 14.87
N ASP A 214 13.39 -4.18 15.51
CA ASP A 214 14.18 -3.50 16.56
C ASP A 214 14.13 -4.26 17.90
N LYS A 215 14.90 -3.77 18.88
CA LYS A 215 14.93 -4.37 20.23
C LYS A 215 13.60 -4.28 20.98
N ASN A 216 12.68 -3.44 20.52
CA ASN A 216 11.35 -3.24 21.11
C ASN A 216 10.27 -4.07 20.42
N GLY A 217 10.63 -4.88 19.40
CA GLY A 217 9.70 -5.68 18.63
C GLY A 217 9.00 -4.93 17.48
N ASN A 218 9.42 -3.71 17.15
CA ASN A 218 8.86 -2.93 16.07
C ASN A 218 9.67 -3.10 14.77
N LEU A 219 8.99 -3.00 13.63
CA LEU A 219 9.67 -2.99 12.34
C LEU A 219 10.48 -1.71 12.16
N LEU A 220 11.73 -1.87 11.76
CA LEU A 220 12.61 -0.77 11.42
C LEU A 220 12.10 -0.01 10.18
N PRO A 221 12.16 1.33 10.18
CA PRO A 221 11.77 2.10 9.00
C PRO A 221 12.69 1.78 7.82
N THR A 222 12.10 1.53 6.65
CA THR A 222 12.84 1.27 5.41
C THR A 222 13.62 2.51 4.97
N LYS A 223 14.86 2.31 4.51
CA LYS A 223 15.81 3.38 4.09
C LYS A 223 15.54 3.90 2.67
N LYS A 224 14.31 4.04 2.23
CA LYS A 224 14.00 4.59 0.89
C LYS A 224 14.05 6.13 0.87
N PRO A 225 14.38 6.76 -0.28
CA PRO A 225 14.63 8.20 -0.37
C PRO A 225 13.41 9.12 -0.17
N ASN A 226 12.20 8.58 0.00
CA ASN A 226 10.99 9.36 0.28
C ASN A 226 10.31 8.92 1.60
N PRO A 227 10.69 9.50 2.75
CA PRO A 227 10.17 9.11 4.07
C PRO A 227 8.67 9.34 4.25
N GLN A 228 8.06 10.23 3.45
CA GLN A 228 6.64 10.60 3.58
C GLN A 228 5.66 9.51 3.14
N PHE A 229 6.10 8.50 2.37
CA PHE A 229 5.27 7.42 1.86
C PHE A 229 5.56 6.04 2.50
N HIS A 230 6.46 5.97 3.50
CA HIS A 230 6.88 4.71 4.11
C HIS A 230 6.28 4.50 5.50
N GLY A 231 5.90 3.27 5.78
CA GLY A 231 5.15 2.86 6.96
C GLY A 231 3.63 2.74 6.70
N PHE A 232 3.15 3.19 5.55
CA PHE A 232 1.72 3.07 5.21
C PHE A 232 1.34 1.62 4.89
N GLY A 233 2.20 0.84 4.24
CA GLY A 233 1.90 -0.54 3.86
C GLY A 233 1.58 -1.42 5.05
N MET A 234 2.44 -1.45 6.07
CA MET A 234 2.20 -2.23 7.29
C MET A 234 1.00 -1.70 8.10
N ARG A 235 0.85 -0.37 8.21
CA ARG A 235 -0.34 0.22 8.85
C ARG A 235 -1.64 -0.12 8.10
N SER A 236 -1.59 -0.16 6.77
CA SER A 236 -2.74 -0.58 5.95
C SER A 236 -3.09 -2.04 6.20
N ILE A 237 -2.10 -2.93 6.29
CA ILE A 237 -2.28 -4.33 6.66
C ILE A 237 -2.92 -4.42 8.06
N GLU A 238 -2.36 -3.72 9.06
CA GLU A 238 -2.89 -3.71 10.44
C GLU A 238 -4.34 -3.23 10.50
N ASN A 239 -4.69 -2.18 9.75
CA ASN A 239 -6.04 -1.66 9.70
C ASN A 239 -7.03 -2.68 9.12
N ILE A 240 -6.63 -3.38 8.05
CA ILE A 240 -7.43 -4.45 7.46
C ILE A 240 -7.59 -5.61 8.45
N VAL A 241 -6.50 -6.05 9.07
CA VAL A 241 -6.53 -7.12 10.07
C VAL A 241 -7.50 -6.77 11.21
N LYS A 242 -7.44 -5.54 11.73
CA LYS A 242 -8.38 -5.06 12.75
C LYS A 242 -9.83 -5.02 12.27
N LYS A 243 -10.07 -4.60 11.01
CA LYS A 243 -11.40 -4.58 10.39
C LYS A 243 -12.06 -5.96 10.39
N TYR A 244 -11.27 -7.02 10.20
CA TYR A 244 -11.72 -8.42 10.22
C TYR A 244 -11.50 -9.11 11.58
N ASN A 245 -11.49 -8.34 12.69
CA ASN A 245 -11.30 -8.84 14.05
C ASN A 245 -10.13 -9.82 14.19
N GLY A 246 -9.08 -9.56 13.42
CA GLY A 246 -7.90 -10.42 13.28
C GLY A 246 -6.75 -9.99 14.16
N GLU A 247 -5.70 -10.80 14.09
CA GLU A 247 -4.42 -10.57 14.76
C GLU A 247 -3.29 -10.76 13.73
N MET A 248 -2.23 -9.96 13.86
CA MET A 248 -1.03 -10.10 13.06
C MET A 248 0.18 -10.22 13.97
N THR A 249 1.01 -11.21 13.68
CA THR A 249 2.30 -11.41 14.34
C THR A 249 3.39 -11.57 13.29
N PHE A 250 4.59 -11.15 13.61
CA PHE A 250 5.76 -11.34 12.77
C PHE A 250 7.00 -11.61 13.61
N TYR A 251 7.92 -12.37 13.06
CA TYR A 251 9.21 -12.63 13.69
C TYR A 251 10.29 -12.90 12.64
N PHE A 252 11.52 -12.71 13.03
CA PHE A 252 12.69 -13.03 12.22
C PHE A 252 13.38 -14.27 12.79
N ASP A 253 13.63 -15.24 11.95
CA ASP A 253 14.41 -16.44 12.28
C ASP A 253 15.87 -16.26 11.83
N ASP A 254 16.75 -16.04 12.80
CA ASP A 254 18.16 -15.75 12.53
C ASP A 254 18.93 -16.93 11.91
N PRO A 255 18.71 -18.20 12.33
CA PRO A 255 19.34 -19.37 11.72
C PRO A 255 19.05 -19.52 10.25
N THR A 256 17.80 -19.38 9.85
CA THR A 256 17.36 -19.56 8.45
C THR A 256 17.41 -18.29 7.63
N LYS A 257 17.60 -17.12 8.29
CA LYS A 257 17.53 -15.79 7.65
C LYS A 257 16.22 -15.59 6.93
N THR A 258 15.11 -15.87 7.62
CA THR A 258 13.75 -15.72 7.11
C THR A 258 12.94 -14.78 7.96
N PHE A 259 12.08 -14.01 7.32
CA PHE A 259 11.07 -13.21 7.97
C PHE A 259 9.71 -13.88 7.83
N HIS A 260 8.99 -13.98 8.93
CA HIS A 260 7.71 -14.66 9.00
C HIS A 260 6.61 -13.67 9.38
N THR A 261 5.57 -13.58 8.56
CA THR A 261 4.36 -12.83 8.85
C THR A 261 3.18 -13.79 8.94
N ILE A 262 2.47 -13.74 10.04
CA ILE A 262 1.29 -14.57 10.30
C ILE A 262 0.11 -13.66 10.58
N ILE A 263 -0.94 -13.80 9.80
CA ILE A 263 -2.18 -13.04 9.92
C ILE A 263 -3.33 -14.02 10.16
N MET A 264 -4.13 -13.73 11.15
CA MET A 264 -5.34 -14.48 11.49
C MET A 264 -6.53 -13.55 11.32
N LEU A 265 -7.47 -13.89 10.41
CA LEU A 265 -8.70 -13.14 10.18
C LEU A 265 -9.89 -13.97 10.65
N ARG A 266 -10.89 -13.30 11.24
CA ARG A 266 -12.16 -13.94 11.69
C ARG A 266 -13.31 -13.43 10.84
N HIS A 267 -14.23 -14.32 10.52
CA HIS A 267 -15.43 -14.01 9.73
C HIS A 267 -16.69 -14.60 10.34
#